data_894288624b4e1c00ecdbeefd9095590f
#
_entry.id   894288624b4e1c00ecdbeefd9095590f
#
_cell.length_a   1.000
_cell.length_b   1.000
_cell.length_c   1.000
_cell.angle_alpha   90.00
_cell.angle_beta   90.00
_cell.angle_gamma   90.00
#
_symmetry.space_group_name_H-M   'P 1'
#
loop_
_entity.id
_entity.type
_entity.pdbx_description
1 polymer ?
#
loop_
_entity_poly.entity_id
_entity_poly.type
_entity_poly.pdbx_seq_one_letter_code
_entity_poly.pdbx_strand_id
1 'polypeptide(L)'
;MKILVIGSVNVDFVSKVKTLPKGNEDIKMEDTFARISGFGWNVCNVLKTLNVSYDLLTSVGTLENGEYVRNAAEKLNIPLLYSTDQIEGCTYTLVDQNGKTTGMVIPGGEYTFPYFDIDNIYLDDYDAIICSDLEMPNEFLGEYLQFLESYDGPVYYATCSHGMVMNEDLRNILYSINPVLIMRPEEIFEFTGQISKDIVDAARLLSLKTSKQVTVYQQAQPFSVTSDVINSIEEKEEEIMVDESGCMDTFAASYMIAKATGVIEEKALSFAANVALITGSSYETIPPQSKASEIQEEFLKIILN
;
A
#
# COMPACT_ATOMS: atom_id res chain seq x y z
N MET A 1 0.43 8.30 -19.29
CA MET A 1 1.16 7.71 -18.15
C MET A 1 0.58 6.35 -17.86
N LYS A 2 1.44 5.35 -17.73
CA LYS A 2 1.10 3.96 -17.42
C LYS A 2 1.92 3.49 -16.21
N ILE A 3 1.28 2.90 -15.22
CA ILE A 3 1.89 2.50 -13.95
C ILE A 3 1.92 0.98 -13.85
N LEU A 4 3.05 0.41 -13.44
CA LEU A 4 3.10 -0.98 -12.99
C LEU A 4 2.82 -1.02 -11.49
N VAL A 5 1.74 -1.68 -11.13
CA VAL A 5 1.39 -1.96 -9.73
C VAL A 5 1.85 -3.38 -9.40
N ILE A 6 2.59 -3.54 -8.31
CA ILE A 6 3.01 -4.85 -7.81
C ILE A 6 2.52 -5.00 -6.37
N GLY A 7 1.61 -5.92 -6.16
CA GLY A 7 1.01 -6.09 -4.84
C GLY A 7 -0.03 -7.20 -4.78
N SER A 8 -0.30 -7.68 -3.58
CA SER A 8 -1.28 -8.74 -3.33
C SER A 8 -2.72 -8.28 -3.58
N VAL A 9 -3.55 -9.25 -3.91
CA VAL A 9 -5.02 -9.16 -3.89
C VAL A 9 -5.53 -10.37 -3.13
N ASN A 10 -6.28 -10.17 -2.07
CA ASN A 10 -6.75 -11.26 -1.21
C ASN A 10 -8.18 -11.05 -0.73
N VAL A 11 -8.73 -12.08 -0.10
CA VAL A 11 -10.02 -12.02 0.60
C VAL A 11 -9.79 -11.64 2.04
N ASP A 12 -10.51 -10.63 2.52
CA ASP A 12 -10.49 -10.21 3.91
C ASP A 12 -11.85 -10.47 4.57
N PHE A 13 -11.87 -11.33 5.58
CA PHE A 13 -13.03 -11.62 6.42
C PHE A 13 -13.04 -10.67 7.60
N VAL A 14 -13.89 -9.66 7.52
CA VAL A 14 -13.99 -8.59 8.51
C VAL A 14 -15.01 -8.93 9.57
N SER A 15 -14.64 -8.78 10.83
CA SER A 15 -15.56 -8.89 11.96
C SER A 15 -15.56 -7.63 12.81
N LYS A 16 -16.73 -7.05 13.00
CA LYS A 16 -16.91 -5.91 13.89
C LYS A 16 -16.91 -6.34 15.34
N VAL A 17 -16.15 -5.64 16.16
CA VAL A 17 -16.04 -5.90 17.59
C VAL A 17 -16.17 -4.59 18.37
N LYS A 18 -16.56 -4.67 19.61
CA LYS A 18 -16.64 -3.48 20.46
C LYS A 18 -15.25 -2.90 20.78
N THR A 19 -14.32 -3.78 21.07
CA THR A 19 -12.90 -3.46 21.37
C THR A 19 -12.03 -4.57 20.83
N LEU A 20 -10.81 -4.23 20.40
CA LEU A 20 -9.83 -5.24 19.99
C LEU A 20 -9.43 -6.11 21.21
N PRO A 21 -9.24 -7.43 21.03
CA PRO A 21 -8.88 -8.33 22.12
C PRO A 21 -7.48 -8.06 22.64
N LYS A 22 -7.35 -8.19 23.95
CA LYS A 22 -6.04 -8.36 24.60
C LYS A 22 -5.80 -9.86 24.83
N GLY A 23 -4.57 -10.23 25.16
CA GLY A 23 -4.28 -11.63 25.45
C GLY A 23 -5.20 -12.22 26.51
N ASN A 24 -5.66 -13.44 26.31
CA ASN A 24 -6.57 -14.20 27.18
C ASN A 24 -8.01 -13.60 27.32
N GLU A 25 -8.49 -12.90 26.32
CA GLU A 25 -9.87 -12.40 26.28
C GLU A 25 -10.69 -13.12 25.22
N ASP A 26 -11.90 -13.52 25.55
CA ASP A 26 -12.95 -13.91 24.59
C ASP A 26 -13.73 -12.66 24.19
N ILE A 27 -13.83 -12.40 22.88
CA ILE A 27 -14.60 -11.28 22.35
C ILE A 27 -15.80 -11.78 21.55
N LYS A 28 -16.86 -10.98 21.56
CA LYS A 28 -18.04 -11.24 20.74
C LYS A 28 -17.93 -10.43 19.43
N MET A 29 -18.07 -11.12 18.30
CA MET A 29 -18.26 -10.50 17.00
C MET A 29 -19.71 -10.01 16.88
N GLU A 30 -19.90 -8.78 16.40
CA GLU A 30 -21.22 -8.18 16.23
C GLU A 30 -21.76 -8.40 14.82
N ASP A 31 -20.86 -8.38 13.83
CA ASP A 31 -21.16 -8.56 12.42
C ASP A 31 -19.94 -9.14 11.71
N THR A 32 -20.14 -9.87 10.62
CA THR A 32 -19.05 -10.46 9.82
C THR A 32 -19.42 -10.43 8.35
N PHE A 33 -18.48 -10.00 7.51
CA PHE A 33 -18.61 -9.99 6.05
C PHE A 33 -17.28 -10.25 5.37
N ALA A 34 -17.29 -10.55 4.07
CA ALA A 34 -16.08 -10.68 3.26
C ALA A 34 -15.99 -9.51 2.28
N ARG A 35 -14.76 -9.05 2.05
CA ARG A 35 -14.42 -8.05 1.04
C ARG A 35 -13.14 -8.46 0.30
N ILE A 36 -12.85 -7.81 -0.82
CA ILE A 36 -11.52 -7.89 -1.44
C ILE A 36 -10.64 -6.80 -0.83
N SER A 37 -9.40 -7.15 -0.61
CA SER A 37 -8.36 -6.29 -0.03
C SER A 37 -7.00 -6.61 -0.66
N GLY A 38 -5.96 -6.02 -0.11
CA GLY A 38 -4.58 -6.16 -0.53
C GLY A 38 -4.06 -4.92 -1.24
N PHE A 39 -2.76 -4.69 -1.11
CA PHE A 39 -2.11 -3.49 -1.64
C PHE A 39 -2.40 -3.28 -3.13
N GLY A 40 -2.21 -4.33 -3.96
CA GLY A 40 -2.46 -4.26 -5.40
C GLY A 40 -3.89 -3.86 -5.73
N TRP A 41 -4.87 -4.44 -5.02
CA TRP A 41 -6.28 -4.10 -5.17
C TRP A 41 -6.57 -2.64 -4.85
N ASN A 42 -6.09 -2.17 -3.70
CA ASN A 42 -6.36 -0.85 -3.20
C ASN A 42 -5.76 0.24 -4.11
N VAL A 43 -4.50 0.04 -4.53
CA VAL A 43 -3.81 0.93 -5.47
C VAL A 43 -4.52 0.98 -6.83
N CYS A 44 -4.85 -0.17 -7.42
CA CYS A 44 -5.54 -0.22 -8.72
C CYS A 44 -6.88 0.51 -8.71
N ASN A 45 -7.64 0.43 -7.62
CA ASN A 45 -8.91 1.14 -7.51
C ASN A 45 -8.74 2.66 -7.43
N VAL A 46 -7.68 3.15 -6.77
CA VAL A 46 -7.33 4.58 -6.79
C VAL A 46 -6.94 5.02 -8.21
N LEU A 47 -6.03 4.29 -8.87
CA LEU A 47 -5.61 4.63 -10.24
C LEU A 47 -6.79 4.62 -11.22
N LYS A 48 -7.68 3.63 -11.09
CA LYS A 48 -8.92 3.58 -11.87
C LYS A 48 -9.81 4.78 -11.60
N THR A 49 -9.99 5.16 -10.33
CA THR A 49 -10.75 6.36 -9.95
C THR A 49 -10.16 7.62 -10.59
N LEU A 50 -8.85 7.72 -10.67
CA LEU A 50 -8.14 8.86 -11.27
C LEU A 50 -7.98 8.77 -12.80
N ASN A 51 -8.55 7.75 -13.46
CA ASN A 51 -8.41 7.48 -14.91
C ASN A 51 -6.95 7.34 -15.36
N VAL A 52 -6.09 6.75 -14.53
CA VAL A 52 -4.69 6.45 -14.85
C VAL A 52 -4.59 5.03 -15.39
N SER A 53 -3.84 4.84 -16.47
CA SER A 53 -3.56 3.51 -17.03
C SER A 53 -2.60 2.73 -16.14
N TYR A 54 -2.87 1.45 -15.92
CA TYR A 54 -2.02 0.58 -15.11
C TYR A 54 -2.10 -0.87 -15.58
N ASP A 55 -1.09 -1.65 -15.19
CA ASP A 55 -1.13 -3.12 -15.15
C ASP A 55 -0.87 -3.55 -13.71
N LEU A 56 -1.52 -4.65 -13.29
CA LEU A 56 -1.36 -5.23 -11.96
C LEU A 56 -0.59 -6.54 -12.05
N LEU A 57 0.65 -6.53 -11.57
CA LEU A 57 1.43 -7.73 -11.34
C LEU A 57 1.09 -8.26 -9.94
N THR A 58 0.27 -9.29 -9.93
CA THR A 58 -0.17 -9.99 -8.71
C THR A 58 -0.26 -11.47 -8.98
N SER A 59 -0.16 -12.27 -7.96
CA SER A 59 -0.44 -13.70 -8.03
C SER A 59 -1.81 -13.99 -7.42
N VAL A 60 -2.61 -14.81 -8.08
CA VAL A 60 -3.91 -15.24 -7.55
C VAL A 60 -3.94 -16.76 -7.50
N GLY A 61 -4.20 -17.30 -6.33
CA GLY A 61 -4.21 -18.73 -6.05
C GLY A 61 -5.50 -19.43 -6.48
N THR A 62 -5.67 -20.64 -6.00
CA THR A 62 -6.79 -21.55 -6.30
C THR A 62 -7.82 -21.58 -5.18
N LEU A 63 -8.84 -22.42 -5.34
CA LEU A 63 -9.99 -22.65 -4.46
C LEU A 63 -10.91 -21.44 -4.35
N GLU A 64 -11.82 -21.47 -3.36
CA GLU A 64 -12.92 -20.53 -3.23
C GLU A 64 -12.45 -19.09 -3.09
N ASN A 65 -11.38 -18.84 -2.35
CA ASN A 65 -10.82 -17.47 -2.18
C ASN A 65 -10.27 -16.94 -3.52
N GLY A 66 -9.50 -17.76 -4.26
CA GLY A 66 -8.98 -17.39 -5.58
C GLY A 66 -10.10 -17.13 -6.60
N GLU A 67 -11.18 -17.92 -6.57
CA GLU A 67 -12.36 -17.67 -7.40
C GLU A 67 -13.07 -16.37 -7.01
N TYR A 68 -13.15 -16.08 -5.71
CA TYR A 68 -13.74 -14.84 -5.21
C TYR A 68 -12.97 -13.61 -5.70
N VAL A 69 -11.62 -13.65 -5.63
CA VAL A 69 -10.72 -12.60 -6.15
C VAL A 69 -10.93 -12.42 -7.66
N ARG A 70 -10.86 -13.51 -8.46
CA ARG A 70 -11.04 -13.44 -9.92
C ARG A 70 -12.37 -12.86 -10.32
N ASN A 71 -13.46 -13.29 -9.68
CA ASN A 71 -14.80 -12.77 -9.95
C ASN A 71 -14.93 -11.27 -9.62
N ALA A 72 -14.28 -10.79 -8.57
CA ALA A 72 -14.29 -9.38 -8.22
C ALA A 72 -13.45 -8.55 -9.22
N ALA A 73 -12.29 -9.04 -9.60
CA ALA A 73 -11.43 -8.40 -10.60
C ALA A 73 -12.11 -8.30 -11.96
N GLU A 74 -12.79 -9.35 -12.42
CA GLU A 74 -13.57 -9.34 -13.65
C GLU A 74 -14.69 -8.28 -13.64
N LYS A 75 -15.47 -8.21 -12.56
CA LYS A 75 -16.53 -7.20 -12.39
C LYS A 75 -16.02 -5.76 -12.48
N LEU A 76 -14.82 -5.51 -11.99
CA LEU A 76 -14.20 -4.20 -12.00
C LEU A 76 -13.28 -3.97 -13.22
N ASN A 77 -13.12 -4.94 -14.11
CA ASN A 77 -12.17 -4.93 -15.23
C ASN A 77 -10.73 -4.60 -14.76
N ILE A 78 -10.30 -5.24 -13.66
CA ILE A 78 -8.92 -5.18 -13.18
C ILE A 78 -8.19 -6.40 -13.77
N PRO A 79 -7.20 -6.21 -14.64
CA PRO A 79 -6.47 -7.33 -15.23
C PRO A 79 -5.56 -7.98 -14.17
N LEU A 80 -5.69 -9.29 -14.00
CA LEU A 80 -4.81 -10.09 -13.16
C LEU A 80 -3.77 -10.74 -14.07
N LEU A 81 -2.50 -10.39 -13.92
CA LEU A 81 -1.47 -10.85 -14.85
C LEU A 81 -0.95 -12.26 -14.59
N TYR A 82 -1.17 -12.81 -13.40
CA TYR A 82 -0.63 -14.13 -13.05
C TYR A 82 -1.60 -14.95 -12.20
N SER A 83 -1.47 -16.28 -12.33
CA SER A 83 -2.17 -17.27 -11.50
C SER A 83 -1.20 -18.36 -11.05
N THR A 84 -1.29 -18.80 -9.81
CA THR A 84 -0.52 -19.89 -9.24
C THR A 84 -1.41 -21.10 -8.95
N ASP A 85 -0.83 -22.27 -8.84
CA ASP A 85 -1.49 -23.50 -8.40
C ASP A 85 -1.58 -23.62 -6.86
N GLN A 86 -0.96 -22.69 -6.13
CA GLN A 86 -1.08 -22.62 -4.68
C GLN A 86 -2.50 -22.20 -4.26
N ILE A 87 -2.86 -22.54 -3.03
CA ILE A 87 -4.14 -22.11 -2.45
C ILE A 87 -4.07 -20.60 -2.17
N GLU A 88 -5.13 -19.89 -2.54
CA GLU A 88 -5.27 -18.48 -2.17
C GLU A 88 -5.44 -18.34 -0.67
N GLY A 89 -4.68 -17.40 -0.07
CA GLY A 89 -4.78 -17.08 1.34
C GLY A 89 -5.98 -16.21 1.67
N CYS A 90 -6.00 -15.71 2.89
CA CYS A 90 -7.00 -14.74 3.35
C CYS A 90 -6.51 -14.00 4.58
N THR A 91 -7.18 -12.89 4.86
CA THR A 91 -7.02 -12.14 6.11
C THR A 91 -8.30 -12.26 6.94
N TYR A 92 -8.17 -12.32 8.25
CA TYR A 92 -9.26 -12.12 9.20
C TYR A 92 -9.01 -10.82 9.95
N THR A 93 -9.83 -9.81 9.70
CA THR A 93 -9.67 -8.47 10.28
C THR A 93 -10.73 -8.23 11.34
N LEU A 94 -10.30 -7.84 12.53
CA LEU A 94 -11.17 -7.30 13.57
C LEU A 94 -11.14 -5.77 13.48
N VAL A 95 -12.32 -5.14 13.46
CA VAL A 95 -12.48 -3.68 13.45
C VAL A 95 -13.24 -3.26 14.68
N ASP A 96 -12.67 -2.38 15.51
CA ASP A 96 -13.34 -1.88 16.71
C ASP A 96 -14.23 -0.66 16.42
N GLN A 97 -14.95 -0.20 17.44
CA GLN A 97 -15.86 0.94 17.34
C GLN A 97 -15.18 2.29 17.01
N ASN A 98 -13.84 2.36 17.08
CA ASN A 98 -13.04 3.53 16.73
C ASN A 98 -12.36 3.38 15.37
N GLY A 99 -12.66 2.32 14.61
CA GLY A 99 -12.07 2.01 13.32
C GLY A 99 -10.66 1.41 13.38
N LYS A 100 -10.14 1.14 14.58
CA LYS A 100 -8.86 0.48 14.77
C LYS A 100 -8.94 -1.00 14.40
N THR A 101 -7.89 -1.50 13.77
CA THR A 101 -7.89 -2.85 13.21
C THR A 101 -6.82 -3.76 13.82
N THR A 102 -7.09 -5.05 13.75
CA THR A 102 -6.09 -6.11 13.98
C THR A 102 -6.35 -7.22 12.97
N GLY A 103 -5.33 -7.53 12.16
CA GLY A 103 -5.39 -8.58 11.15
C GLY A 103 -4.71 -9.87 11.59
N MET A 104 -5.24 -11.00 11.11
CA MET A 104 -4.62 -12.32 11.17
C MET A 104 -4.52 -12.83 9.75
N VAL A 105 -3.31 -12.99 9.24
CA VAL A 105 -3.07 -13.39 7.84
C VAL A 105 -2.84 -14.89 7.76
N ILE A 106 -3.52 -15.54 6.84
CA ILE A 106 -3.22 -16.89 6.36
C ILE A 106 -2.60 -16.72 4.98
N PRO A 107 -1.25 -16.78 4.87
CA PRO A 107 -0.58 -16.55 3.60
C PRO A 107 -0.89 -17.67 2.61
N GLY A 108 -0.95 -17.32 1.33
CA GLY A 108 -1.21 -18.24 0.24
C GLY A 108 -0.55 -17.82 -1.06
N GLY A 109 -1.19 -18.15 -2.17
CA GLY A 109 -0.68 -17.88 -3.51
C GLY A 109 -0.41 -16.42 -3.83
N GLU A 110 -1.15 -15.50 -3.20
CA GLU A 110 -1.02 -14.05 -3.37
C GLU A 110 0.35 -13.48 -2.94
N TYR A 111 1.09 -14.22 -2.15
CA TYR A 111 2.44 -13.85 -1.69
C TYR A 111 3.56 -14.52 -2.48
N THR A 112 3.24 -15.19 -3.57
CA THR A 112 4.26 -15.72 -4.48
C THR A 112 4.57 -14.74 -5.58
N PHE A 113 5.87 -14.44 -5.76
CA PHE A 113 6.29 -13.63 -6.89
C PHE A 113 6.31 -14.49 -8.17
N PRO A 114 5.73 -14.01 -9.28
CA PRO A 114 5.59 -14.81 -10.50
C PRO A 114 6.92 -14.89 -11.28
N TYR A 115 7.77 -15.85 -10.92
CA TYR A 115 9.07 -16.05 -11.60
C TYR A 115 8.98 -16.32 -13.10
N PHE A 116 7.88 -16.91 -13.55
CA PHE A 116 7.81 -17.48 -14.89
C PHE A 116 7.28 -16.53 -15.96
N ASP A 117 6.62 -15.44 -15.57
CA ASP A 117 6.01 -14.51 -16.50
C ASP A 117 6.63 -13.10 -16.52
N ILE A 118 7.67 -12.89 -15.69
CA ILE A 118 8.37 -11.60 -15.65
C ILE A 118 9.05 -11.26 -16.98
N ASP A 119 9.51 -12.28 -17.71
CA ASP A 119 10.15 -12.11 -19.03
C ASP A 119 9.24 -11.46 -20.07
N ASN A 120 7.92 -11.46 -19.83
CA ASN A 120 6.92 -10.82 -20.68
C ASN A 120 6.56 -9.40 -20.24
N ILE A 121 7.15 -8.90 -19.15
CA ILE A 121 6.93 -7.54 -18.66
C ILE A 121 8.05 -6.64 -19.16
N TYR A 122 7.72 -5.78 -20.10
CA TYR A 122 8.64 -4.78 -20.63
C TYR A 122 8.59 -3.55 -19.73
N LEU A 123 9.58 -3.42 -18.82
CA LEU A 123 9.62 -2.35 -17.83
C LEU A 123 9.63 -0.95 -18.45
N ASP A 124 10.23 -0.81 -19.64
CA ASP A 124 10.26 0.45 -20.41
C ASP A 124 8.87 0.95 -20.84
N ASP A 125 7.83 0.10 -20.77
CA ASP A 125 6.46 0.50 -21.07
C ASP A 125 5.78 1.28 -19.93
N TYR A 126 6.43 1.39 -18.77
CA TYR A 126 5.87 2.02 -17.58
C TYR A 126 6.61 3.31 -17.21
N ASP A 127 5.84 4.32 -16.82
CA ASP A 127 6.37 5.61 -16.35
C ASP A 127 6.78 5.58 -14.88
N ALA A 128 6.25 4.65 -14.09
CA ALA A 128 6.61 4.41 -12.70
C ALA A 128 6.18 3.02 -12.23
N ILE A 129 6.81 2.52 -11.18
CA ILE A 129 6.38 1.34 -10.43
C ILE A 129 5.90 1.79 -9.05
N ILE A 130 4.74 1.27 -8.60
CA ILE A 130 4.32 1.31 -7.20
C ILE A 130 4.17 -0.10 -6.69
N CYS A 131 4.82 -0.40 -5.58
CA CYS A 131 4.92 -1.76 -5.07
C CYS A 131 4.95 -1.81 -3.55
N SER A 132 4.68 -3.00 -3.02
CA SER A 132 4.86 -3.35 -1.62
C SER A 132 5.86 -4.50 -1.46
N ASP A 133 6.19 -4.85 -0.21
CA ASP A 133 7.09 -5.97 0.11
C ASP A 133 6.48 -7.35 -0.14
N LEU A 134 5.19 -7.43 -0.48
CA LEU A 134 4.43 -8.66 -0.75
C LEU A 134 4.47 -9.70 0.38
N GLU A 135 4.96 -9.34 1.56
CA GLU A 135 5.13 -10.24 2.72
C GLU A 135 5.81 -11.59 2.37
N MET A 136 6.67 -11.56 1.35
CA MET A 136 7.33 -12.76 0.86
C MET A 136 8.37 -13.29 1.85
N PRO A 137 8.61 -14.62 1.87
CA PRO A 137 9.80 -15.17 2.47
C PRO A 137 11.08 -14.54 1.90
N ASN A 138 12.09 -14.31 2.74
CA ASN A 138 13.34 -13.66 2.33
C ASN A 138 14.03 -14.33 1.12
N GLU A 139 13.81 -15.63 0.91
CA GLU A 139 14.32 -16.39 -0.24
C GLU A 139 13.75 -15.89 -1.58
N PHE A 140 12.49 -15.44 -1.61
CA PHE A 140 11.84 -14.91 -2.81
C PHE A 140 12.00 -13.39 -2.93
N LEU A 141 12.14 -12.71 -1.79
CA LEU A 141 12.27 -11.25 -1.76
C LEU A 141 13.53 -10.77 -2.49
N GLY A 142 14.62 -11.55 -2.47
CA GLY A 142 15.85 -11.22 -3.20
C GLY A 142 15.65 -11.08 -4.71
N GLU A 143 14.94 -12.02 -5.31
CA GLU A 143 14.68 -12.00 -6.77
C GLU A 143 13.68 -10.89 -7.14
N TYR A 144 12.70 -10.65 -6.28
CA TYR A 144 11.78 -9.53 -6.43
C TYR A 144 12.51 -8.18 -6.42
N LEU A 145 13.42 -7.97 -5.47
CA LEU A 145 14.21 -6.75 -5.41
C LEU A 145 15.16 -6.61 -6.61
N GLN A 146 15.75 -7.71 -7.11
CA GLN A 146 16.54 -7.70 -8.33
C GLN A 146 15.70 -7.33 -9.57
N PHE A 147 14.46 -7.78 -9.64
CA PHE A 147 13.53 -7.35 -10.68
C PHE A 147 13.30 -5.83 -10.61
N LEU A 148 13.05 -5.28 -9.43
CA LEU A 148 12.90 -3.83 -9.25
C LEU A 148 14.19 -3.06 -9.59
N GLU A 149 15.35 -3.62 -9.27
CA GLU A 149 16.67 -3.02 -9.58
C GLU A 149 16.92 -2.91 -11.09
N SER A 150 16.30 -3.78 -11.89
CA SER A 150 16.41 -3.73 -13.36
C SER A 150 15.61 -2.60 -14.02
N TYR A 151 14.83 -1.84 -13.26
CA TYR A 151 14.02 -0.74 -13.75
C TYR A 151 14.71 0.61 -13.53
N ASP A 152 14.92 1.36 -14.61
CA ASP A 152 15.58 2.67 -14.55
C ASP A 152 14.67 3.84 -14.14
N GLY A 153 13.36 3.61 -14.09
CA GLY A 153 12.36 4.62 -13.74
C GLY A 153 12.13 4.78 -12.24
N PRO A 154 11.20 5.67 -11.83
CA PRO A 154 10.88 5.90 -10.43
C PRO A 154 10.13 4.72 -9.79
N VAL A 155 10.65 4.22 -8.68
CA VAL A 155 10.03 3.20 -7.84
C VAL A 155 9.50 3.82 -6.56
N TYR A 156 8.22 3.60 -6.28
CA TYR A 156 7.54 3.94 -5.02
C TYR A 156 7.29 2.65 -4.25
N TYR A 157 7.96 2.53 -3.12
CA TYR A 157 7.90 1.33 -2.31
C TYR A 157 7.15 1.63 -1.01
N ALA A 158 5.96 1.05 -0.88
CA ALA A 158 5.16 1.14 0.33
C ALA A 158 5.41 -0.10 1.19
N THR A 159 5.83 0.10 2.43
CA THR A 159 5.98 -1.01 3.37
C THR A 159 4.61 -1.48 3.86
N CYS A 160 4.44 -2.80 3.99
CA CYS A 160 3.25 -3.37 4.59
C CYS A 160 3.43 -3.57 6.09
N SER A 161 2.38 -3.30 6.85
CA SER A 161 2.39 -3.32 8.33
C SER A 161 2.61 -4.70 8.96
N HIS A 162 2.70 -5.75 8.18
CA HIS A 162 2.87 -7.12 8.66
C HIS A 162 4.35 -7.54 8.79
N GLY A 163 5.26 -6.55 8.68
CA GLY A 163 6.59 -6.60 9.23
C GLY A 163 7.39 -7.88 9.00
N MET A 164 7.57 -8.30 7.77
CA MET A 164 8.71 -9.18 7.55
C MET A 164 9.97 -8.34 7.69
N VAL A 165 10.72 -8.62 8.74
CA VAL A 165 12.02 -8.00 8.98
C VAL A 165 12.96 -8.46 7.87
N MET A 166 13.14 -7.65 6.85
CA MET A 166 14.19 -7.87 5.87
C MET A 166 15.53 -8.01 6.59
N ASN A 167 16.31 -9.00 6.22
CA ASN A 167 17.71 -9.07 6.67
C ASN A 167 18.52 -7.88 6.09
N GLU A 168 19.72 -7.68 6.60
CA GLU A 168 20.55 -6.54 6.22
C GLU A 168 20.91 -6.54 4.71
N ASP A 169 21.17 -7.72 4.14
CA ASP A 169 21.54 -7.84 2.73
C ASP A 169 20.39 -7.40 1.82
N LEU A 170 19.16 -7.84 2.11
CA LEU A 170 17.96 -7.46 1.37
C LEU A 170 17.64 -5.97 1.51
N ARG A 171 17.83 -5.40 2.70
CA ARG A 171 17.69 -3.94 2.88
C ARG A 171 18.71 -3.16 2.05
N ASN A 172 19.94 -3.66 1.93
CA ASN A 172 20.95 -3.02 1.10
C ASN A 172 20.58 -3.06 -0.39
N ILE A 173 20.01 -4.17 -0.88
CA ILE A 173 19.47 -4.25 -2.26
C ILE A 173 18.31 -3.26 -2.42
N LEU A 174 17.35 -3.20 -1.48
CA LEU A 174 16.27 -2.21 -1.53
C LEU A 174 16.81 -0.78 -1.59
N TYR A 175 17.84 -0.45 -0.81
CA TYR A 175 18.44 0.89 -0.85
C TYR A 175 19.15 1.18 -2.17
N SER A 176 19.75 0.19 -2.85
CA SER A 176 20.39 0.38 -4.16
C SER A 176 19.42 0.71 -5.28
N ILE A 177 18.16 0.28 -5.18
CA ILE A 177 17.08 0.64 -6.11
C ILE A 177 16.75 2.13 -6.04
N ASN A 178 17.15 2.81 -4.96
CA ASN A 178 16.80 4.21 -4.69
C ASN A 178 15.29 4.51 -4.74
N PRO A 179 14.44 3.75 -4.04
CA PRO A 179 13.00 3.98 -4.06
C PRO A 179 12.59 5.21 -3.25
N VAL A 180 11.48 5.81 -3.62
CA VAL A 180 10.72 6.66 -2.71
C VAL A 180 10.01 5.74 -1.73
N LEU A 181 10.42 5.76 -0.46
CA LEU A 181 9.80 4.95 0.59
C LEU A 181 8.54 5.65 1.11
N ILE A 182 7.46 4.89 1.27
CA ILE A 182 6.21 5.35 1.88
C ILE A 182 5.93 4.42 3.06
N MET A 183 5.94 4.97 4.27
CA MET A 183 6.03 4.18 5.49
C MET A 183 5.16 4.74 6.60
N ARG A 184 4.80 3.89 7.56
CA ARG A 184 4.28 4.30 8.87
C ARG A 184 5.42 4.56 9.84
N PRO A 185 5.21 5.35 10.91
CA PRO A 185 6.24 5.65 11.90
C PRO A 185 6.89 4.40 12.52
N GLU A 186 6.10 3.41 12.89
CA GLU A 186 6.55 2.16 13.49
C GLU A 186 7.49 1.38 12.57
N GLU A 187 7.18 1.34 11.26
CA GLU A 187 8.00 0.68 10.25
C GLU A 187 9.36 1.37 10.09
N ILE A 188 9.39 2.69 10.11
CA ILE A 188 10.63 3.48 10.04
C ILE A 188 11.54 3.15 11.22
N PHE A 189 11.00 3.08 12.44
CA PHE A 189 11.80 2.72 13.62
C PHE A 189 12.36 1.31 13.51
N GLU A 190 11.59 0.37 12.96
CA GLU A 190 12.05 -1.00 12.72
C GLU A 190 13.15 -1.05 11.66
N PHE A 191 12.97 -0.42 10.52
CA PHE A 191 13.96 -0.34 9.43
C PHE A 191 15.28 0.31 9.85
N THR A 192 15.22 1.27 10.76
CA THR A 192 16.42 1.96 11.28
C THR A 192 17.03 1.27 12.51
N GLY A 193 16.45 0.17 12.99
CA GLY A 193 16.90 -0.53 14.21
C GLY A 193 16.76 0.34 15.45
N GLN A 194 15.79 1.25 15.48
CA GLN A 194 15.51 2.16 16.61
C GLN A 194 16.70 3.05 17.01
N ILE A 195 17.57 3.39 16.04
CA ILE A 195 18.75 4.24 16.27
C ILE A 195 18.34 5.64 16.76
N SER A 196 17.22 6.19 16.27
CA SER A 196 16.64 7.44 16.75
C SER A 196 15.28 7.19 17.38
N LYS A 197 14.91 8.04 18.34
CA LYS A 197 13.55 8.11 18.90
C LYS A 197 12.70 9.19 18.24
N ASP A 198 13.33 10.07 17.47
CA ASP A 198 12.68 11.09 16.67
C ASP A 198 12.36 10.53 15.28
N ILE A 199 11.11 10.61 14.88
CA ILE A 199 10.63 10.04 13.61
C ILE A 199 11.23 10.75 12.39
N VAL A 200 11.43 12.07 12.48
CA VAL A 200 12.00 12.86 11.39
C VAL A 200 13.47 12.49 11.19
N ASP A 201 14.23 12.35 12.29
CA ASP A 201 15.62 11.93 12.23
C ASP A 201 15.76 10.49 11.69
N ALA A 202 14.88 9.59 12.12
CA ALA A 202 14.84 8.21 11.62
C ALA A 202 14.51 8.17 10.11
N ALA A 203 13.50 8.92 9.66
CA ALA A 203 13.15 9.03 8.23
C ALA A 203 14.30 9.65 7.41
N ARG A 204 15.02 10.64 7.97
CA ARG A 204 16.18 11.24 7.32
C ARG A 204 17.33 10.26 7.13
N LEU A 205 17.57 9.37 8.10
CA LEU A 205 18.56 8.30 7.96
C LEU A 205 18.22 7.35 6.78
N LEU A 206 16.95 7.02 6.59
CA LEU A 206 16.51 6.22 5.45
C LEU A 206 16.65 6.99 4.13
N SER A 207 16.27 8.26 4.11
CA SER A 207 16.44 9.13 2.93
C SER A 207 17.91 9.22 2.50
N LEU A 208 18.85 9.28 3.43
CA LEU A 208 20.27 9.25 3.11
C LEU A 208 20.71 7.91 2.50
N LYS A 209 20.11 6.79 2.91
CA LYS A 209 20.42 5.46 2.39
C LYS A 209 19.87 5.23 0.98
N THR A 210 18.65 5.67 0.72
CA THR A 210 18.00 5.54 -0.60
C THR A 210 18.33 6.67 -1.56
N SER A 211 19.00 7.74 -1.11
CA SER A 211 19.19 8.98 -1.86
C SER A 211 17.89 9.57 -2.42
N LYS A 212 16.77 9.19 -1.84
CA LYS A 212 15.42 9.60 -2.22
C LYS A 212 14.63 10.04 -0.98
N GLN A 213 13.47 10.54 -1.22
CA GLN A 213 12.53 10.97 -0.20
C GLN A 213 11.91 9.79 0.53
N VAL A 214 11.70 9.96 1.82
CA VAL A 214 10.85 9.11 2.66
C VAL A 214 9.58 9.86 3.00
N THR A 215 8.44 9.29 2.67
CA THR A 215 7.12 9.84 2.96
C THR A 215 6.50 9.05 4.11
N VAL A 216 6.04 9.78 5.12
CA VAL A 216 5.50 9.19 6.34
C VAL A 216 4.00 9.40 6.38
N TYR A 217 3.26 8.29 6.41
CA TYR A 217 1.82 8.32 6.57
C TYR A 217 1.46 8.43 8.06
N GLN A 218 0.88 9.54 8.41
CA GLN A 218 0.19 9.78 9.69
C GLN A 218 -1.13 10.47 9.37
N GLN A 219 -2.22 10.03 9.99
CA GLN A 219 -3.55 10.56 9.69
C GLN A 219 -3.63 12.08 9.86
N ALA A 220 -3.17 12.59 11.00
CA ALA A 220 -3.27 14.01 11.33
C ALA A 220 -2.31 14.88 10.51
N GLN A 221 -1.09 14.42 10.29
CA GLN A 221 -0.05 15.20 9.65
C GLN A 221 0.96 14.32 8.90
N PRO A 222 0.62 13.83 7.70
CA PRO A 222 1.62 13.17 6.87
C PRO A 222 2.71 14.18 6.47
N PHE A 223 3.94 13.67 6.37
CA PHE A 223 5.08 14.49 6.01
C PHE A 223 6.06 13.72 5.13
N SER A 224 6.97 14.43 4.49
CA SER A 224 8.06 13.83 3.75
C SER A 224 9.41 14.44 4.13
N VAL A 225 10.43 13.62 4.06
CA VAL A 225 11.80 13.99 4.45
C VAL A 225 12.78 13.61 3.35
N THR A 226 13.63 14.56 2.99
CA THR A 226 14.89 14.30 2.27
C THR A 226 16.07 14.54 3.21
N SER A 227 17.30 14.41 2.72
CA SER A 227 18.49 14.79 3.50
C SER A 227 18.40 16.18 4.12
N ASP A 228 17.82 17.14 3.41
CA ASP A 228 17.90 18.56 3.70
C ASP A 228 16.55 19.23 3.97
N VAL A 229 15.45 18.66 3.51
CA VAL A 229 14.12 19.28 3.52
C VAL A 229 13.11 18.40 4.22
N ILE A 230 12.25 19.02 5.01
CA ILE A 230 11.04 18.42 5.55
C ILE A 230 9.86 19.19 4.97
N ASN A 231 8.90 18.46 4.41
CA ASN A 231 7.63 19.03 3.98
C ASN A 231 6.52 18.36 4.79
N SER A 232 5.58 19.15 5.25
CA SER A 232 4.39 18.67 5.97
C SER A 232 3.19 19.51 5.60
N ILE A 233 2.01 18.96 5.82
CA ILE A 233 0.77 19.76 5.82
C ILE A 233 0.51 20.32 7.22
N GLU A 234 -0.42 21.24 7.35
CA GLU A 234 -0.91 21.67 8.66
C GLU A 234 -1.51 20.48 9.40
N GLU A 235 -1.18 20.37 10.69
CA GLU A 235 -1.72 19.34 11.57
C GLU A 235 -3.25 19.51 11.67
N LYS A 236 -3.96 18.39 11.48
CA LYS A 236 -5.41 18.32 11.62
C LYS A 236 -5.77 17.49 12.85
N GLU A 237 -6.95 17.70 13.37
CA GLU A 237 -7.48 16.75 14.37
C GLU A 237 -7.66 15.37 13.73
N GLU A 238 -7.31 14.32 14.47
CA GLU A 238 -7.54 12.95 14.01
C GLU A 238 -9.06 12.71 13.93
N GLU A 239 -9.51 12.28 12.77
CA GLU A 239 -10.90 11.87 12.57
C GLU A 239 -11.10 10.42 12.98
N ILE A 240 -12.24 10.11 13.60
CA ILE A 240 -12.61 8.72 13.88
C ILE A 240 -13.01 8.08 12.56
N MET A 241 -12.22 7.10 12.14
CA MET A 241 -12.52 6.30 10.96
C MET A 241 -13.53 5.21 11.25
N VAL A 242 -14.25 4.78 10.23
CA VAL A 242 -15.10 3.57 10.28
C VAL A 242 -14.23 2.32 10.26
N ASP A 243 -13.18 2.35 9.43
CA ASP A 243 -12.17 1.30 9.30
C ASP A 243 -10.89 1.90 8.71
N GLU A 244 -9.75 1.71 9.38
CA GLU A 244 -8.46 2.24 8.90
C GLU A 244 -7.77 1.37 7.85
N SER A 245 -8.34 0.20 7.53
CA SER A 245 -7.80 -0.71 6.51
C SER A 245 -7.74 -0.04 5.13
N GLY A 246 -6.64 -0.22 4.41
CA GLY A 246 -6.44 0.34 3.07
C GLY A 246 -6.10 1.84 3.02
N CYS A 247 -6.18 2.57 4.14
CA CYS A 247 -5.87 4.00 4.15
C CYS A 247 -4.42 4.30 3.73
N MET A 248 -3.46 3.50 4.21
CA MET A 248 -2.06 3.62 3.83
C MET A 248 -1.86 3.38 2.33
N ASP A 249 -2.49 2.35 1.77
CA ASP A 249 -2.36 1.96 0.36
C ASP A 249 -2.94 3.03 -0.56
N THR A 250 -4.11 3.55 -0.21
CA THR A 250 -4.77 4.62 -0.97
C THR A 250 -4.05 5.96 -0.83
N PHE A 251 -3.43 6.23 0.32
CA PHE A 251 -2.49 7.34 0.48
C PHE A 251 -1.29 7.17 -0.46
N ALA A 252 -0.63 6.01 -0.44
CA ALA A 252 0.55 5.74 -1.26
C ALA A 252 0.25 5.90 -2.76
N ALA A 253 -0.87 5.34 -3.24
CA ALA A 253 -1.30 5.47 -4.63
C ALA A 253 -1.56 6.92 -5.02
N SER A 254 -2.31 7.66 -4.20
CA SER A 254 -2.69 9.05 -4.46
C SER A 254 -1.47 9.98 -4.41
N TYR A 255 -0.57 9.75 -3.46
CA TYR A 255 0.68 10.48 -3.35
C TYR A 255 1.57 10.26 -4.57
N MET A 256 1.82 8.99 -4.92
CA MET A 256 2.64 8.62 -6.07
C MET A 256 2.13 9.30 -7.35
N ILE A 257 0.83 9.20 -7.63
CA ILE A 257 0.27 9.75 -8.88
C ILE A 257 0.34 11.28 -8.91
N ALA A 258 0.12 11.95 -7.79
CA ALA A 258 0.28 13.39 -7.68
C ALA A 258 1.74 13.80 -7.95
N LYS A 259 2.71 13.07 -7.40
CA LYS A 259 4.14 13.32 -7.66
C LYS A 259 4.53 13.04 -9.10
N ALA A 260 4.08 11.93 -9.67
CA ALA A 260 4.35 11.55 -11.06
C ALA A 260 3.76 12.56 -12.07
N THR A 261 2.72 13.31 -11.69
CA THR A 261 2.14 14.40 -12.50
C THR A 261 2.75 15.78 -12.23
N GLY A 262 3.81 15.86 -11.40
CA GLY A 262 4.55 17.09 -11.12
C GLY A 262 3.93 17.99 -10.06
N VAL A 263 2.95 17.51 -9.29
CA VAL A 263 2.35 18.27 -8.19
C VAL A 263 3.40 18.55 -7.10
N ILE A 264 3.38 19.76 -6.56
CA ILE A 264 4.26 20.15 -5.46
C ILE A 264 3.98 19.36 -4.19
N GLU A 265 4.99 19.21 -3.37
CA GLU A 265 5.01 18.28 -2.25
C GLU A 265 3.82 18.42 -1.29
N GLU A 266 3.58 19.63 -0.79
CA GLU A 266 2.51 19.90 0.17
C GLU A 266 1.12 19.57 -0.37
N LYS A 267 0.86 19.88 -1.66
CA LYS A 267 -0.40 19.54 -2.31
C LYS A 267 -0.55 18.04 -2.52
N ALA A 268 0.54 17.33 -2.87
CA ALA A 268 0.54 15.89 -3.02
C ALA A 268 0.24 15.19 -1.69
N LEU A 269 0.87 15.63 -0.59
CA LEU A 269 0.61 15.11 0.76
C LEU A 269 -0.84 15.38 1.19
N SER A 270 -1.34 16.61 0.97
CA SER A 270 -2.71 16.98 1.33
C SER A 270 -3.75 16.16 0.57
N PHE A 271 -3.57 16.00 -0.74
CA PHE A 271 -4.46 15.20 -1.58
C PHE A 271 -4.46 13.73 -1.13
N ALA A 272 -3.28 13.15 -0.93
CA ALA A 272 -3.15 11.76 -0.49
C ALA A 272 -3.79 11.53 0.89
N ALA A 273 -3.60 12.45 1.83
CA ALA A 273 -4.26 12.41 3.14
C ALA A 273 -5.78 12.43 3.02
N ASN A 274 -6.33 13.28 2.15
CA ASN A 274 -7.78 13.36 1.94
C ASN A 274 -8.34 12.06 1.33
N VAL A 275 -7.66 11.46 0.35
CA VAL A 275 -8.09 10.16 -0.23
C VAL A 275 -8.06 9.06 0.83
N ALA A 276 -7.05 9.04 1.69
CA ALA A 276 -6.98 8.07 2.80
C ALA A 276 -8.14 8.26 3.80
N LEU A 277 -8.48 9.51 4.17
CA LEU A 277 -9.63 9.80 5.04
C LEU A 277 -10.96 9.35 4.40
N ILE A 278 -11.13 9.63 3.10
CA ILE A 278 -12.32 9.16 2.35
C ILE A 278 -12.39 7.62 2.38
N THR A 279 -11.27 6.92 2.22
CA THR A 279 -11.21 5.46 2.34
C THR A 279 -11.68 5.01 3.71
N GLY A 280 -11.12 5.58 4.77
CA GLY A 280 -11.46 5.25 6.16
C GLY A 280 -12.90 5.58 6.57
N SER A 281 -13.68 6.25 5.72
CA SER A 281 -15.09 6.57 5.99
C SER A 281 -16.07 5.40 5.77
N SER A 282 -15.59 4.23 5.35
CA SER A 282 -16.40 3.03 5.08
C SER A 282 -15.67 1.77 5.54
N TYR A 283 -16.37 0.62 5.45
CA TYR A 283 -15.76 -0.70 5.70
C TYR A 283 -15.08 -1.30 4.45
N GLU A 284 -14.94 -0.54 3.37
CA GLU A 284 -14.16 -0.94 2.20
C GLU A 284 -12.71 -0.49 2.37
N THR A 285 -11.77 -1.21 1.76
CA THR A 285 -10.34 -0.82 1.76
C THR A 285 -9.98 0.16 0.65
N ILE A 286 -10.99 0.60 -0.09
CA ILE A 286 -10.89 1.51 -1.24
C ILE A 286 -11.86 2.69 -1.04
N PRO A 287 -11.62 3.83 -1.71
CA PRO A 287 -12.56 4.94 -1.65
C PRO A 287 -13.94 4.53 -2.14
N PRO A 288 -15.03 4.87 -1.41
CA PRO A 288 -16.38 4.59 -1.86
C PRO A 288 -16.67 5.17 -3.24
N GLN A 289 -17.34 4.41 -4.10
CA GLN A 289 -17.68 4.84 -5.48
C GLN A 289 -18.44 6.17 -5.53
N SER A 290 -19.25 6.47 -4.52
CA SER A 290 -19.96 7.74 -4.38
C SER A 290 -19.04 8.95 -4.22
N LYS A 291 -17.78 8.75 -3.87
CA LYS A 291 -16.75 9.78 -3.70
C LYS A 291 -15.81 9.93 -4.91
N ALA A 292 -15.95 9.09 -5.92
CA ALA A 292 -15.06 9.09 -7.07
C ALA A 292 -14.97 10.46 -7.78
N SER A 293 -16.10 11.13 -8.00
CA SER A 293 -16.13 12.45 -8.65
C SER A 293 -15.45 13.53 -7.80
N GLU A 294 -15.61 13.49 -6.47
CA GLU A 294 -14.96 14.41 -5.54
C GLU A 294 -13.43 14.28 -5.61
N ILE A 295 -12.93 13.04 -5.59
CA ILE A 295 -11.49 12.75 -5.70
C ILE A 295 -10.93 13.20 -7.06
N GLN A 296 -11.66 12.93 -8.15
CA GLN A 296 -11.25 13.36 -9.49
C GLN A 296 -11.18 14.87 -9.62
N GLU A 297 -12.18 15.60 -9.11
CA GLU A 297 -12.22 17.06 -9.15
C GLU A 297 -11.08 17.67 -8.35
N GLU A 298 -10.78 17.12 -7.16
CA GLU A 298 -9.66 17.57 -6.35
C GLU A 298 -8.33 17.32 -7.06
N PHE A 299 -8.14 16.13 -7.62
CA PHE A 299 -6.94 15.80 -8.40
C PHE A 299 -6.74 16.76 -9.57
N LEU A 300 -7.77 17.02 -10.35
CA LEU A 300 -7.70 17.98 -11.47
C LEU A 300 -7.33 19.41 -10.99
N LYS A 301 -7.84 19.85 -9.84
CA LYS A 301 -7.49 21.15 -9.27
C LYS A 301 -6.01 21.26 -8.92
N ILE A 302 -5.41 20.18 -8.37
CA ILE A 302 -4.01 20.25 -7.95
C ILE A 302 -3.02 20.13 -9.12
N ILE A 303 -3.37 19.46 -10.22
CA ILE A 303 -2.50 19.34 -11.40
C ILE A 303 -2.58 20.58 -12.31
N LEU A 304 -3.65 21.39 -12.24
CA LEU A 304 -3.82 22.58 -13.07
C LEU A 304 -3.28 23.87 -12.40
N ASN A 305 -2.95 23.82 -11.12
CA ASN A 305 -2.45 24.94 -10.32
C ASN A 305 -1.01 24.71 -9.84
#